data_11b75719962139245efd9edf2f1b4606
#
_entry.id   11b75719962139245efd9edf2f1b4606
#
_cell.length_a   1.000
_cell.length_b   1.000
_cell.length_c   1.000
_cell.angle_alpha   90.00
_cell.angle_beta   90.00
_cell.angle_gamma   90.00
#
_symmetry.space_group_name_H-M   'P 1'
#
loop_
_entity.id
_entity.type
_entity.pdbx_description
1 polymer ?
#
loop_
_entity_poly.entity_id
_entity_poly.type
_entity_poly.pdbx_seq_one_letter_code
_entity_poly.pdbx_strand_id
1 'polypeptide(L)'
;NHLRHCSRICCMASLKQTQYVREAYADASARSTVYYIDIRAIDRLEDFNAMVHADPTVAFVKSKVARIALNEGNGNLVLHGVDTEGYHRYATEHDLVVLAVGMQPETDGVQLPDDIVLDSSGFIEGCTSGGQFGAGAASGPLDVNRSVQSATAAALRGIQVVHRAMRAEKQ
;
A
#
# COMPACT_ATOMS: atom_id res chain seq x y z
N ASN A 1 -2.42 7.62 -9.25
CA ASN A 1 -3.15 6.61 -8.51
C ASN A 1 -4.63 6.98 -8.50
N HIS A 2 -5.49 5.99 -8.57
CA HIS A 2 -6.94 6.19 -8.45
C HIS A 2 -7.30 6.57 -7.01
N LEU A 3 -6.69 5.89 -6.05
CA LEU A 3 -6.86 6.15 -4.62
C LEU A 3 -5.78 7.12 -4.10
N ARG A 4 -6.15 7.96 -3.13
CA ARG A 4 -5.31 9.07 -2.67
C ARG A 4 -4.11 8.63 -1.84
N HIS A 5 -4.24 7.51 -1.11
CA HIS A 5 -3.24 7.05 -0.16
C HIS A 5 -2.47 5.85 -0.70
N CYS A 6 -1.18 5.84 -0.47
CA CYS A 6 -0.32 4.71 -0.80
C CYS A 6 0.72 4.44 0.30
N SER A 7 1.36 5.51 0.83
CA SER A 7 2.35 5.45 1.91
C SER A 7 3.38 4.31 1.75
N ARG A 8 3.98 4.16 0.58
CA ARG A 8 4.93 3.08 0.22
C ARG A 8 4.38 1.64 0.23
N ILE A 9 3.17 1.43 0.76
CA ILE A 9 2.59 0.08 0.87
C ILE A 9 2.45 -0.57 -0.50
N CYS A 10 1.94 0.17 -1.51
CA CYS A 10 1.79 -0.35 -2.88
C CYS A 10 3.13 -0.76 -3.48
N CYS A 11 4.20 0.01 -3.28
CA CYS A 11 5.53 -0.33 -3.78
C CYS A 11 6.01 -1.65 -3.18
N MET A 12 5.96 -1.78 -1.85
CA MET A 12 6.42 -3.00 -1.17
C MET A 12 5.52 -4.19 -1.46
N ALA A 13 4.21 -4.01 -1.55
CA ALA A 13 3.27 -5.07 -1.93
C ALA A 13 3.55 -5.58 -3.34
N SER A 14 3.74 -4.67 -4.31
CA SER A 14 4.06 -5.04 -5.69
C SER A 14 5.38 -5.81 -5.78
N LEU A 15 6.44 -5.34 -5.11
CA LEU A 15 7.71 -6.05 -5.07
C LEU A 15 7.56 -7.44 -4.42
N LYS A 16 6.79 -7.56 -3.35
CA LYS A 16 6.54 -8.85 -2.71
C LYS A 16 5.75 -9.80 -3.61
N GLN A 17 4.79 -9.29 -4.37
CA GLN A 17 4.02 -10.08 -5.32
C GLN A 17 4.91 -10.67 -6.44
N THR A 18 5.96 -9.98 -6.90
CA THR A 18 6.91 -10.57 -7.84
C THR A 18 7.62 -11.79 -7.26
N GLN A 19 7.91 -11.78 -5.95
CA GLN A 19 8.52 -12.93 -5.29
C GLN A 19 7.54 -14.11 -5.17
N TYR A 20 6.25 -13.85 -4.98
CA TYR A 20 5.24 -14.93 -5.02
C TYR A 20 5.15 -15.59 -6.39
N VAL A 21 5.24 -14.81 -7.48
CA VAL A 21 5.30 -15.36 -8.84
C VAL A 21 6.55 -16.24 -8.99
N ARG A 22 7.71 -15.76 -8.56
CA ARG A 22 8.96 -16.52 -8.61
C ARG A 22 8.90 -17.82 -7.80
N GLU A 23 8.30 -17.78 -6.61
CA GLU A 23 8.13 -18.96 -5.74
C GLU A 23 7.17 -19.99 -6.35
N ALA A 24 6.07 -19.52 -6.95
CA ALA A 24 5.10 -20.39 -7.60
C ALA A 24 5.62 -21.04 -8.89
N TYR A 25 6.52 -20.35 -9.60
CA TYR A 25 7.11 -20.80 -10.88
C TYR A 25 8.63 -20.88 -10.75
N ALA A 26 9.11 -21.80 -9.90
CA ALA A 26 10.52 -21.96 -9.55
C ALA A 26 11.45 -22.34 -10.73
N ASP A 27 10.88 -22.81 -11.84
CA ASP A 27 11.59 -23.12 -13.10
C ASP A 27 11.90 -21.88 -13.93
N ALA A 28 11.63 -20.67 -13.39
CA ALA A 28 11.77 -19.38 -14.08
C ALA A 28 10.94 -19.25 -15.37
N SER A 29 9.87 -20.03 -15.51
CA SER A 29 8.96 -19.96 -16.66
C SER A 29 8.13 -18.66 -16.66
N ALA A 30 7.89 -18.05 -15.48
CA ALA A 30 7.21 -16.78 -15.33
C ALA A 30 8.20 -15.64 -15.09
N ARG A 31 7.89 -14.47 -15.63
CA ARG A 31 8.64 -13.23 -15.44
C ARG A 31 7.70 -12.12 -14.98
N SER A 32 8.19 -11.30 -14.09
CA SER A 32 7.46 -10.12 -13.62
C SER A 32 8.09 -8.85 -14.18
N THR A 33 7.27 -7.89 -14.59
CA THR A 33 7.73 -6.53 -14.95
C THR A 33 7.06 -5.49 -14.07
N VAL A 34 7.86 -4.70 -13.36
CA VAL A 34 7.38 -3.61 -12.51
C VAL A 34 7.49 -2.29 -13.28
N TYR A 35 6.36 -1.73 -13.67
CA TYR A 35 6.28 -0.39 -14.24
C TYR A 35 6.10 0.62 -13.13
N TYR A 36 7.03 1.56 -12.98
CA TYR A 36 7.03 2.49 -11.84
C TYR A 36 7.40 3.91 -12.25
N ILE A 37 6.94 4.88 -11.48
CA ILE A 37 7.41 6.27 -11.54
C ILE A 37 8.48 6.47 -10.48
N ASP A 38 8.21 6.00 -9.25
CA ASP A 38 9.08 6.08 -8.10
C ASP A 38 8.81 4.89 -7.17
N ILE A 39 9.86 4.22 -6.71
CA ILE A 39 9.77 3.12 -5.74
C ILE A 39 10.20 3.66 -4.38
N ARG A 40 9.27 3.65 -3.44
CA ARG A 40 9.49 4.11 -2.07
C ARG A 40 9.82 2.96 -1.17
N ALA A 41 11.10 2.64 -1.09
CA ALA A 41 11.66 1.73 -0.12
C ALA A 41 12.44 2.55 0.91
N ILE A 42 11.97 2.62 2.15
CA ILE A 42 12.54 3.47 3.19
C ILE A 42 13.02 2.57 4.33
N ASP A 43 14.11 2.95 4.98
CA ASP A 43 14.74 2.23 6.09
C ASP A 43 15.19 0.82 5.66
N ARG A 44 14.89 -0.20 6.45
CA ARG A 44 15.24 -1.61 6.18
C ARG A 44 14.57 -2.20 4.95
N LEU A 45 13.60 -1.51 4.35
CA LEU A 45 12.96 -1.96 3.11
C LEU A 45 13.86 -1.76 1.88
N GLU A 46 14.93 -0.97 1.99
CA GLU A 46 15.93 -0.82 0.93
C GLU A 46 16.66 -2.13 0.63
N ASP A 47 16.98 -2.92 1.66
CA ASP A 47 17.61 -4.24 1.47
C ASP A 47 16.69 -5.18 0.68
N PHE A 48 15.40 -5.17 1.01
CA PHE A 48 14.40 -5.95 0.27
C PHE A 48 14.26 -5.47 -1.18
N ASN A 49 14.21 -4.16 -1.38
CA ASN A 49 14.15 -3.58 -2.72
C ASN A 49 15.39 -3.97 -3.55
N ALA A 50 16.58 -3.87 -2.97
CA ALA A 50 17.82 -4.27 -3.63
C ALA A 50 17.85 -5.77 -3.97
N MET A 51 17.33 -6.62 -3.09
CA MET A 51 17.19 -8.06 -3.33
C MET A 51 16.28 -8.34 -4.54
N VAL A 52 15.13 -7.65 -4.64
CA VAL A 52 14.21 -7.85 -5.76
C VAL A 52 14.78 -7.28 -7.06
N HIS A 53 15.53 -6.17 -7.01
CA HIS A 53 16.23 -5.62 -8.18
C HIS A 53 17.35 -6.55 -8.71
N ALA A 54 17.94 -7.35 -7.84
CA ALA A 54 18.96 -8.33 -8.23
C ALA A 54 18.36 -9.63 -8.81
N ASP A 55 17.05 -9.82 -8.75
CA ASP A 55 16.35 -10.99 -9.26
C ASP A 55 16.25 -10.95 -10.80
N PRO A 56 16.87 -11.88 -11.53
CA PRO A 56 16.87 -11.88 -13.00
C PRO A 56 15.49 -12.18 -13.61
N THR A 57 14.52 -12.65 -12.81
CA THR A 57 13.13 -12.89 -13.26
C THR A 57 12.26 -11.66 -13.16
N VAL A 58 12.76 -10.57 -12.55
CA VAL A 58 12.03 -9.32 -12.37
C VAL A 58 12.67 -8.21 -13.19
N ALA A 59 11.91 -7.65 -14.11
CA ALA A 59 12.30 -6.47 -14.89
C ALA A 59 11.69 -5.20 -14.30
N PHE A 60 12.41 -4.09 -14.39
CA PHE A 60 11.96 -2.77 -13.92
C PHE A 60 11.95 -1.81 -15.08
N VAL A 61 10.82 -1.11 -15.27
CA VAL A 61 10.65 -0.10 -16.32
C VAL A 61 10.16 1.19 -15.68
N LYS A 62 10.99 2.22 -15.71
CA LYS A 62 10.62 3.54 -15.19
C LYS A 62 9.71 4.24 -16.17
N SER A 63 8.43 4.10 -15.94
CA SER A 63 7.40 4.56 -16.88
C SER A 63 6.08 4.84 -16.19
N LYS A 64 5.36 5.80 -16.74
CA LYS A 64 3.92 5.93 -16.53
C LYS A 64 3.22 5.21 -17.68
N VAL A 65 2.58 4.07 -17.37
CA VAL A 65 1.73 3.36 -18.33
C VAL A 65 0.58 4.28 -18.74
N ALA A 66 0.48 4.58 -20.03
CA ALA A 66 -0.51 5.52 -20.56
C ALA A 66 -1.82 4.83 -20.93
N ARG A 67 -1.74 3.58 -21.38
CA ARG A 67 -2.90 2.82 -21.85
C ARG A 67 -2.64 1.31 -21.67
N ILE A 68 -3.68 0.60 -21.30
CA ILE A 68 -3.75 -0.86 -21.35
C ILE A 68 -4.83 -1.23 -22.36
N ALA A 69 -4.51 -2.07 -23.32
CA ALA A 69 -5.43 -2.55 -24.36
C ALA A 69 -5.49 -4.07 -24.36
N LEU A 70 -6.65 -4.62 -24.69
CA LEU A 70 -6.80 -6.05 -24.91
C LEU A 70 -6.31 -6.40 -26.32
N ASN A 71 -5.49 -7.43 -26.43
CA ASN A 71 -5.19 -8.08 -27.70
C ASN A 71 -6.30 -9.13 -27.98
N GLU A 72 -7.22 -8.79 -28.87
CA GLU A 72 -8.37 -9.66 -29.19
C GLU A 72 -7.97 -10.98 -29.83
N GLY A 73 -6.75 -11.07 -30.37
CA GLY A 73 -6.29 -12.29 -31.06
C GLY A 73 -5.90 -13.40 -30.09
N ASN A 74 -5.40 -13.08 -28.89
CA ASN A 74 -4.90 -14.06 -27.92
C ASN A 74 -5.41 -13.82 -26.49
N GLY A 75 -6.14 -12.74 -26.23
CA GLY A 75 -6.66 -12.41 -24.91
C GLY A 75 -5.66 -11.74 -23.95
N ASN A 76 -4.42 -11.51 -24.38
CA ASN A 76 -3.40 -10.86 -23.57
C ASN A 76 -3.60 -9.35 -23.48
N LEU A 77 -2.90 -8.71 -22.55
CA LEU A 77 -2.98 -7.27 -22.31
C LEU A 77 -1.72 -6.57 -22.85
N VAL A 78 -1.92 -5.54 -23.65
CA VAL A 78 -0.83 -4.73 -24.20
C VAL A 78 -0.73 -3.42 -23.44
N LEU A 79 0.42 -3.19 -22.80
CA LEU A 79 0.73 -1.97 -22.08
C LEU A 79 1.48 -1.01 -23.01
N HIS A 80 0.95 0.19 -23.14
CA HIS A 80 1.57 1.28 -23.89
C HIS A 80 2.07 2.35 -22.96
N GLY A 81 3.30 2.80 -23.17
CA GLY A 81 3.90 3.85 -22.36
C GLY A 81 5.17 4.43 -22.98
N VAL A 82 5.85 5.22 -22.17
CA VAL A 82 7.16 5.76 -22.50
C VAL A 82 8.11 5.38 -21.38
N ASP A 83 9.17 4.68 -21.72
CA ASP A 83 10.30 4.50 -20.81
C ASP A 83 11.00 5.84 -20.64
N THR A 84 11.05 6.34 -19.41
CA THR A 84 11.60 7.68 -19.10
C THR A 84 13.12 7.65 -18.91
N GLU A 85 13.74 6.49 -18.80
CA GLU A 85 15.20 6.33 -18.78
C GLU A 85 15.76 6.08 -20.18
N GLY A 86 15.09 5.21 -20.95
CA GLY A 86 15.47 4.91 -22.33
C GLY A 86 14.90 5.90 -23.37
N TYR A 87 14.03 6.82 -22.98
CA TYR A 87 13.39 7.84 -23.83
C TYR A 87 12.71 7.26 -25.08
N HIS A 88 12.16 6.06 -24.99
CA HIS A 88 11.47 5.42 -26.10
C HIS A 88 10.05 4.98 -25.72
N ARG A 89 9.19 4.91 -26.75
CA ARG A 89 7.84 4.35 -26.61
C ARG A 89 7.92 2.83 -26.63
N TYR A 90 7.07 2.20 -25.83
CA TYR A 90 6.91 0.75 -25.84
C TYR A 90 5.46 0.33 -25.98
N ALA A 91 5.29 -0.88 -26.50
CA ALA A 91 4.04 -1.64 -26.46
C ALA A 91 4.41 -3.08 -26.09
N THR A 92 4.19 -3.46 -24.84
CA THR A 92 4.61 -4.76 -24.31
C THR A 92 3.38 -5.56 -23.92
N GLU A 93 3.38 -6.82 -24.32
CA GLU A 93 2.29 -7.75 -24.07
C GLU A 93 2.55 -8.55 -22.79
N HIS A 94 1.48 -8.77 -22.01
CA HIS A 94 1.49 -9.54 -20.77
C HIS A 94 0.22 -10.38 -20.63
N ASP A 95 0.34 -11.55 -20.03
CA ASP A 95 -0.79 -12.45 -19.74
C ASP A 95 -1.62 -11.93 -18.58
N LEU A 96 -0.98 -11.26 -17.60
CA LEU A 96 -1.61 -10.71 -16.42
C LEU A 96 -1.07 -9.32 -16.11
N VAL A 97 -1.96 -8.42 -15.75
CA VAL A 97 -1.61 -7.06 -15.28
C VAL A 97 -2.23 -6.80 -13.91
N VAL A 98 -1.40 -6.48 -12.94
CA VAL A 98 -1.81 -6.10 -11.59
C VAL A 98 -1.71 -4.59 -11.42
N LEU A 99 -2.82 -3.95 -11.04
CA LEU A 99 -2.87 -2.50 -10.84
C LEU A 99 -2.60 -2.15 -9.37
N ALA A 100 -1.51 -1.45 -9.12
CA ALA A 100 -1.19 -0.89 -7.80
C ALA A 100 -1.92 0.45 -7.60
N VAL A 101 -3.21 0.38 -7.30
CA VAL A 101 -4.14 1.53 -7.36
C VAL A 101 -4.09 2.46 -6.14
N GLY A 102 -3.44 2.07 -5.06
CA GLY A 102 -3.43 2.80 -3.79
C GLY A 102 -4.36 2.17 -2.76
N MET A 103 -4.69 2.91 -1.73
CA MET A 103 -5.60 2.48 -0.66
C MET A 103 -6.52 3.61 -0.23
N GLN A 104 -7.64 3.25 0.39
CA GLN A 104 -8.58 4.15 1.03
C GLN A 104 -9.18 3.47 2.27
N PRO A 105 -9.70 4.24 3.24
CA PRO A 105 -10.46 3.67 4.35
C PRO A 105 -11.72 2.96 3.84
N GLU A 106 -12.08 1.84 4.46
CA GLU A 106 -13.37 1.16 4.21
C GLU A 106 -14.48 1.64 5.15
N THR A 107 -14.38 2.86 5.64
CA THR A 107 -15.40 3.49 6.48
C THR A 107 -16.55 4.06 5.66
N ASP A 108 -16.39 4.21 4.37
CA ASP A 108 -17.44 4.67 3.46
C ASP A 108 -18.54 3.60 3.34
N GLY A 109 -19.77 3.99 3.70
CA GLY A 109 -20.93 3.08 3.73
C GLY A 109 -21.00 2.14 4.94
N VAL A 110 -20.08 2.22 5.89
CA VAL A 110 -20.13 1.50 7.17
C VAL A 110 -20.82 2.36 8.22
N GLN A 111 -21.83 1.79 8.89
CA GLN A 111 -22.46 2.46 10.03
C GLN A 111 -21.54 2.37 11.24
N LEU A 112 -20.86 3.47 11.53
CA LEU A 112 -20.04 3.63 12.73
C LEU A 112 -20.88 4.20 13.89
N PRO A 113 -20.50 3.96 15.16
CA PRO A 113 -21.09 4.69 16.29
C PRO A 113 -20.97 6.22 16.11
N ASP A 114 -22.01 6.95 16.53
CA ASP A 114 -22.14 8.40 16.30
C ASP A 114 -21.03 9.25 16.93
N ASP A 115 -20.31 8.70 17.91
CA ASP A 115 -19.24 9.36 18.65
C ASP A 115 -17.85 9.12 18.03
N ILE A 116 -17.75 8.32 16.94
CA ILE A 116 -16.51 8.14 16.21
C ILE A 116 -16.29 9.31 15.26
N VAL A 117 -15.19 10.02 15.46
CA VAL A 117 -14.77 11.12 14.60
C VAL A 117 -13.86 10.59 13.49
N LEU A 118 -14.21 10.93 12.25
CA LEU A 118 -13.38 10.66 11.07
C LEU A 118 -12.66 11.93 10.61
N ASP A 119 -11.44 11.77 10.11
CA ASP A 119 -10.74 12.85 9.42
C ASP A 119 -11.34 13.10 8.02
N SER A 120 -10.87 14.12 7.34
CA SER A 120 -11.32 14.49 5.98
C SER A 120 -11.07 13.40 4.91
N SER A 121 -10.33 12.37 5.24
CA SER A 121 -10.02 11.22 4.37
C SER A 121 -10.81 9.97 4.74
N GLY A 122 -11.57 10.00 5.84
CA GLY A 122 -12.35 8.88 6.35
C GLY A 122 -11.59 7.96 7.32
N PHE A 123 -10.39 8.31 7.78
CA PHE A 123 -9.71 7.58 8.83
C PHE A 123 -10.24 7.98 10.21
N ILE A 124 -10.17 7.06 11.18
CA ILE A 124 -10.63 7.33 12.54
C ILE A 124 -9.65 8.28 13.22
N GLU A 125 -10.14 9.47 13.55
CA GLU A 125 -9.46 10.45 14.39
C GLU A 125 -9.80 10.17 15.86
N GLY A 126 -8.79 10.00 16.70
CA GLY A 126 -9.02 9.67 18.10
C GLY A 126 -9.68 10.82 18.88
N CYS A 127 -10.72 10.53 19.63
CA CYS A 127 -11.35 11.46 20.57
C CYS A 127 -10.86 11.22 22.00
N THR A 128 -10.10 12.17 22.53
CA THR A 128 -9.52 12.05 23.88
C THR A 128 -10.58 12.11 24.99
N SER A 129 -11.65 12.87 24.79
CA SER A 129 -12.76 12.99 25.76
C SER A 129 -13.67 11.76 25.78
N GLY A 130 -13.85 11.10 24.62
CA GLY A 130 -14.66 9.89 24.49
C GLY A 130 -13.93 8.60 24.82
N GLY A 131 -12.59 8.63 25.02
CA GLY A 131 -11.81 7.43 25.28
C GLY A 131 -11.66 6.51 24.07
N GLN A 132 -11.94 7.00 22.87
CA GLN A 132 -11.87 6.26 21.61
C GLN A 132 -10.64 6.68 20.82
N PHE A 133 -9.92 5.71 20.28
CA PHE A 133 -8.69 5.96 19.53
C PHE A 133 -8.62 5.07 18.31
N GLY A 134 -8.40 5.65 17.14
CA GLY A 134 -8.03 4.92 15.95
C GLY A 134 -6.63 4.30 16.11
N ALA A 135 -6.46 3.08 15.65
CA ALA A 135 -5.18 2.38 15.68
C ALA A 135 -4.92 1.66 14.35
N GLY A 136 -3.65 1.56 13.97
CA GLY A 136 -3.24 0.87 12.76
C GLY A 136 -3.84 1.47 11.49
N ALA A 137 -4.21 0.65 10.54
CA ALA A 137 -4.77 1.07 9.26
C ALA A 137 -6.12 1.81 9.39
N ALA A 138 -6.81 1.70 10.52
CA ALA A 138 -8.02 2.48 10.81
C ALA A 138 -7.71 3.97 11.07
N SER A 139 -6.50 4.30 11.54
CA SER A 139 -6.08 5.68 11.84
C SER A 139 -5.28 6.34 10.72
N GLY A 140 -4.95 5.62 9.65
CA GLY A 140 -4.18 6.17 8.56
C GLY A 140 -3.61 5.10 7.62
N PRO A 141 -3.03 5.50 6.49
CA PRO A 141 -2.44 4.58 5.53
C PRO A 141 -1.08 4.08 6.06
N LEU A 142 -1.10 3.14 6.98
CA LEU A 142 0.06 2.64 7.71
C LEU A 142 0.44 1.24 7.25
N ASP A 143 1.75 0.98 7.14
CA ASP A 143 2.29 -0.38 7.00
C ASP A 143 2.23 -1.14 8.34
N VAL A 144 2.61 -2.42 8.33
CA VAL A 144 2.55 -3.29 9.52
C VAL A 144 3.33 -2.71 10.69
N ASN A 145 4.57 -2.25 10.46
CA ASN A 145 5.41 -1.71 11.53
C ASN A 145 4.78 -0.46 12.16
N ARG A 146 4.34 0.48 11.33
CA ARG A 146 3.68 1.70 11.82
C ARG A 146 2.32 1.41 12.45
N SER A 147 1.61 0.40 11.97
CA SER A 147 0.35 -0.04 12.58
C SER A 147 0.56 -0.55 14.01
N VAL A 148 1.61 -1.33 14.26
CA VAL A 148 1.98 -1.79 15.61
C VAL A 148 2.35 -0.61 16.51
N GLN A 149 3.14 0.35 16.01
CA GLN A 149 3.50 1.56 16.76
C GLN A 149 2.25 2.40 17.08
N SER A 150 1.35 2.56 16.12
CA SER A 150 0.08 3.27 16.29
C SER A 150 -0.81 2.60 17.35
N ALA A 151 -0.90 1.26 17.31
CA ALA A 151 -1.66 0.50 18.30
C ALA A 151 -1.09 0.67 19.72
N THR A 152 0.24 0.65 19.87
CA THR A 152 0.91 0.91 21.15
C THR A 152 0.62 2.32 21.66
N ALA A 153 0.65 3.32 20.79
CA ALA A 153 0.31 4.70 21.15
C ALA A 153 -1.17 4.85 21.56
N ALA A 154 -2.09 4.20 20.84
CA ALA A 154 -3.51 4.19 21.18
C ALA A 154 -3.78 3.53 22.53
N ALA A 155 -3.15 2.39 22.81
CA ALA A 155 -3.25 1.71 24.12
C ALA A 155 -2.76 2.61 25.27
N LEU A 156 -1.61 3.28 25.08
CA LEU A 156 -1.10 4.22 26.10
C LEU A 156 -2.06 5.38 26.37
N ARG A 157 -2.68 5.94 25.32
CA ARG A 157 -3.73 6.98 25.47
C ARG A 157 -4.93 6.45 26.23
N GLY A 158 -5.40 5.24 25.95
CA GLY A 158 -6.48 4.58 26.69
C GLY A 158 -6.16 4.44 28.18
N ILE A 159 -4.96 3.96 28.52
CA ILE A 159 -4.50 3.88 29.91
C ILE A 159 -4.52 5.25 30.59
N GLN A 160 -4.08 6.30 29.91
CA GLN A 160 -4.08 7.67 30.45
C GLN A 160 -5.52 8.19 30.74
N VAL A 161 -6.47 7.87 29.86
CA VAL A 161 -7.89 8.25 30.08
C VAL A 161 -8.45 7.54 31.32
N VAL A 162 -8.26 6.23 31.43
CA VAL A 162 -8.70 5.45 32.61
C VAL A 162 -8.09 6.00 33.90
N HIS A 163 -6.77 6.28 33.91
CA HIS A 163 -6.11 6.83 35.10
C HIS A 163 -6.62 8.23 35.48
N ARG A 164 -6.98 9.06 34.51
CA ARG A 164 -7.59 10.38 34.78
C ARG A 164 -8.96 10.24 35.40
N ALA A 165 -9.81 9.36 34.85
CA ALA A 165 -11.13 9.10 35.38
C ALA A 165 -11.07 8.60 36.84
N MET A 166 -10.23 7.61 37.13
CA MET A 166 -10.02 7.08 38.48
C MET A 166 -9.49 8.09 39.48
N ARG A 167 -8.75 9.11 39.04
CA ARG A 167 -8.28 10.21 39.90
C ARG A 167 -9.39 11.22 40.18
N ALA A 168 -10.25 11.49 39.21
CA ALA A 168 -11.38 12.42 39.37
C ALA A 168 -12.44 11.87 40.34
N GLU A 169 -12.65 10.55 40.36
CA GLU A 169 -13.58 9.91 41.33
C GLU A 169 -13.09 9.91 42.79
N LYS A 170 -11.81 10.21 43.04
CA LYS A 170 -11.19 10.24 44.37
C LYS A 170 -11.11 11.64 44.97
N GLN A 171 -11.55 12.67 44.25
CA GLN A 171 -11.63 14.08 44.68
C GLN A 171 -13.07 14.46 44.97
#